data_02b3d89d28bc02ea046d2c79aac2a926
#
_entry.id   02b3d89d28bc02ea046d2c79aac2a926
#
_cell.length_a   1.000
_cell.length_b   1.000
_cell.length_c   1.000
_cell.angle_alpha   90.00
_cell.angle_beta   90.00
_cell.angle_gamma   90.00
#
_symmetry.space_group_name_H-M   'P 1'
#
loop_
_entity.id
_entity.type
_entity.pdbx_description
1 polymer ?
#
loop_
_entity_poly.entity_id
_entity_poly.type
_entity_poly.pdbx_seq_one_letter_code
_entity_poly.pdbx_strand_id
1 'polypeptide(L)'
;MRFYRGLQPFKIMSFDLDDTLYDNSDVIRLAEERFLQCVQEYAQLSELTSEYWRKYKWQLAKKDPLIAEDVIAWRIETLRNLLIHHGKSAVEIDRTLALAMEEFIEWRHKIDVPAESIEVLNQLKYRYLLSVITNGNVIATRIGLEHFQLSLRGGEQGRAKPHQDLFHQTAHYFGVKPSEILHIGDNLTTDVQGAIQAGCQAVWINLSGKNLNSFTEASVLPTLEINHLTELLTL
;
A
#
# COMPACT_ATOMS: atom_id res chain seq x y z
N MET A 1 -16.44 -16.17 -6.82
CA MET A 1 -17.05 -15.02 -6.10
C MET A 1 -18.00 -15.51 -5.02
N ARG A 2 -17.89 -14.97 -3.80
CA ARG A 2 -18.75 -15.30 -2.65
C ARG A 2 -19.25 -14.03 -1.98
N PHE A 3 -20.57 -13.87 -1.81
CA PHE A 3 -21.18 -12.71 -1.16
C PHE A 3 -21.40 -12.97 0.33
N TYR A 4 -21.05 -11.99 1.16
CA TYR A 4 -21.29 -11.98 2.61
C TYR A 4 -22.29 -10.91 3.01
N ARG A 5 -22.44 -9.86 2.16
CA ARG A 5 -23.39 -8.76 2.33
C ARG A 5 -24.09 -8.49 0.99
N GLY A 6 -25.24 -7.84 1.03
CA GLY A 6 -25.91 -7.36 -0.20
C GLY A 6 -25.07 -6.27 -0.88
N LEU A 7 -24.68 -6.52 -2.13
CA LEU A 7 -23.99 -5.52 -2.95
C LEU A 7 -25.00 -4.41 -3.33
N GLN A 8 -24.65 -3.17 -3.04
CA GLN A 8 -25.41 -1.98 -3.41
C GLN A 8 -24.85 -1.37 -4.70
N PRO A 9 -25.64 -0.60 -5.45
CA PRO A 9 -25.15 0.12 -6.62
C PRO A 9 -23.93 0.99 -6.25
N PHE A 10 -22.90 0.93 -7.09
CA PHE A 10 -21.67 1.70 -6.91
C PHE A 10 -21.24 2.33 -8.24
N LYS A 11 -20.39 3.37 -8.17
CA LYS A 11 -19.87 4.13 -9.31
C LYS A 11 -18.37 4.09 -9.39
N ILE A 12 -17.72 3.93 -8.23
CA ILE A 12 -16.27 3.97 -8.10
C ILE A 12 -15.77 2.57 -7.70
N MET A 13 -14.73 2.10 -8.39
CA MET A 13 -13.89 1.02 -7.92
C MET A 13 -12.56 1.60 -7.44
N SER A 14 -12.24 1.47 -6.16
CA SER A 14 -10.95 1.85 -5.62
C SER A 14 -10.12 0.60 -5.32
N PHE A 15 -8.84 0.65 -5.66
CA PHE A 15 -7.94 -0.50 -5.54
C PHE A 15 -6.82 -0.20 -4.56
N ASP A 16 -6.47 -1.16 -3.71
CA ASP A 16 -5.12 -1.25 -3.22
C ASP A 16 -4.18 -1.68 -4.36
N LEU A 17 -2.86 -1.54 -4.16
CA LEU A 17 -1.87 -1.89 -5.18
C LEU A 17 -1.13 -3.17 -4.83
N ASP A 18 -0.34 -3.14 -3.74
CA ASP A 18 0.53 -4.22 -3.30
C ASP A 18 -0.29 -5.47 -2.95
N ASP A 19 0.10 -6.62 -3.45
CA ASP A 19 -0.56 -7.91 -3.22
C ASP A 19 -2.05 -7.96 -3.65
N THR A 20 -2.52 -6.89 -4.33
CA THR A 20 -3.85 -6.78 -4.92
C THR A 20 -3.80 -6.80 -6.44
N LEU A 21 -3.02 -5.91 -7.06
CA LEU A 21 -2.84 -5.84 -8.52
C LEU A 21 -1.56 -6.54 -9.01
N TYR A 22 -0.62 -6.78 -8.14
CA TYR A 22 0.65 -7.48 -8.39
C TYR A 22 1.21 -8.05 -7.10
N ASP A 23 2.06 -9.08 -7.21
CA ASP A 23 2.82 -9.61 -6.07
C ASP A 23 3.95 -8.66 -5.69
N ASN A 24 3.92 -8.17 -4.46
CA ASN A 24 4.90 -7.22 -3.93
C ASN A 24 6.09 -7.90 -3.25
N SER A 25 6.05 -9.20 -2.99
CA SER A 25 6.98 -9.91 -2.10
C SER A 25 8.45 -9.74 -2.48
N ASP A 26 8.81 -9.99 -3.74
CA ASP A 26 10.19 -9.86 -4.21
C ASP A 26 10.61 -8.41 -4.39
N VAL A 27 9.72 -7.56 -4.85
CA VAL A 27 10.02 -6.13 -5.09
C VAL A 27 10.41 -5.43 -3.79
N ILE A 28 9.60 -5.59 -2.73
CA ILE A 28 9.90 -4.95 -1.44
C ILE A 28 11.18 -5.53 -0.80
N ARG A 29 11.41 -6.83 -0.93
CA ARG A 29 12.63 -7.47 -0.44
C ARG A 29 13.87 -6.92 -1.14
N LEU A 30 13.86 -6.84 -2.47
CA LEU A 30 14.98 -6.31 -3.24
C LEU A 30 15.20 -4.82 -3.00
N ALA A 31 14.14 -4.02 -2.90
CA ALA A 31 14.25 -2.60 -2.58
C ALA A 31 14.88 -2.38 -1.19
N GLU A 32 14.49 -3.18 -0.18
CA GLU A 32 15.10 -3.14 1.16
C GLU A 32 16.58 -3.57 1.13
N GLU A 33 16.93 -4.61 0.38
CA GLU A 33 18.32 -5.07 0.26
C GLU A 33 19.19 -3.99 -0.38
N ARG A 34 18.74 -3.36 -1.46
CA ARG A 34 19.48 -2.28 -2.14
C ARG A 34 19.63 -1.05 -1.26
N PHE A 35 18.56 -0.67 -0.58
CA PHE A 35 18.60 0.41 0.40
C PHE A 35 19.67 0.16 1.45
N LEU A 36 19.71 -1.02 2.06
CA LEU A 36 20.68 -1.36 3.10
C LEU A 36 22.11 -1.43 2.57
N GLN A 37 22.33 -2.00 1.38
CA GLN A 37 23.62 -2.00 0.72
C GLN A 37 24.16 -0.58 0.52
N CYS A 38 23.30 0.33 0.04
CA CYS A 38 23.67 1.74 -0.12
C CYS A 38 24.04 2.39 1.22
N VAL A 39 23.26 2.15 2.29
CA VAL A 39 23.58 2.69 3.62
C VAL A 39 24.89 2.12 4.15
N GLN A 40 25.13 0.81 4.01
CA GLN A 40 26.37 0.17 4.43
C GLN A 40 27.60 0.79 3.74
N GLU A 41 27.51 1.01 2.44
CA GLU A 41 28.58 1.57 1.62
C GLU A 41 28.87 3.04 1.98
N TYR A 42 27.86 3.89 1.90
CA TYR A 42 28.05 5.34 2.04
C TYR A 42 28.20 5.82 3.48
N ALA A 43 27.60 5.13 4.44
CA ALA A 43 27.79 5.42 5.86
C ALA A 43 28.89 4.57 6.51
N GLN A 44 29.50 3.62 5.78
CA GLN A 44 30.50 2.69 6.30
C GLN A 44 30.02 1.93 7.55
N LEU A 45 28.80 1.41 7.48
CA LEU A 45 28.13 0.63 8.54
C LEU A 45 27.99 -0.83 8.11
N SER A 46 29.09 -1.54 7.96
CA SER A 46 29.14 -2.93 7.45
C SER A 46 28.34 -3.93 8.31
N GLU A 47 28.16 -3.65 9.60
CA GLU A 47 27.37 -4.47 10.54
C GLU A 47 25.87 -4.21 10.49
N LEU A 48 25.39 -3.26 9.69
CA LEU A 48 23.96 -2.96 9.54
C LEU A 48 23.24 -4.09 8.81
N THR A 49 22.62 -4.98 9.57
CA THR A 49 21.80 -6.08 9.02
C THR A 49 20.34 -5.65 8.83
N SER A 50 19.60 -6.39 8.00
CA SER A 50 18.14 -6.19 7.83
C SER A 50 17.37 -6.37 9.15
N GLU A 51 17.83 -7.26 10.03
CA GLU A 51 17.22 -7.46 11.36
C GLU A 51 17.46 -6.23 12.24
N TYR A 52 18.69 -5.71 12.29
CA TYR A 52 19.03 -4.51 13.06
C TYR A 52 18.24 -3.29 12.56
N TRP A 53 18.20 -3.09 11.24
CA TRP A 53 17.40 -2.03 10.61
C TRP A 53 15.91 -2.13 10.99
N ARG A 54 15.30 -3.31 10.82
CA ARG A 54 13.90 -3.54 11.16
C ARG A 54 13.61 -3.28 12.63
N LYS A 55 14.46 -3.76 13.54
CA LYS A 55 14.33 -3.52 14.97
C LYS A 55 14.39 -2.03 15.30
N TYR A 56 15.34 -1.30 14.70
CA TYR A 56 15.50 0.13 14.91
C TYR A 56 14.30 0.92 14.39
N LYS A 57 13.81 0.58 13.21
CA LYS A 57 12.60 1.14 12.60
C LYS A 57 11.37 0.96 13.51
N TRP A 58 11.14 -0.24 14.04
CA TRP A 58 10.04 -0.50 14.97
C TRP A 58 10.17 0.21 16.33
N GLN A 59 11.37 0.47 16.81
CA GLN A 59 11.56 1.26 18.02
C GLN A 59 11.11 2.71 17.84
N LEU A 60 11.29 3.29 16.66
CA LEU A 60 10.79 4.62 16.35
C LEU A 60 9.24 4.63 16.29
N ALA A 61 8.64 3.67 15.61
CA ALA A 61 7.18 3.55 15.53
C ALA A 61 6.51 3.32 16.89
N LYS A 62 7.19 2.68 17.85
CA LYS A 62 6.69 2.55 19.23
C LYS A 62 6.65 3.88 19.98
N LYS A 63 7.54 4.83 19.63
CA LYS A 63 7.57 6.17 20.26
C LYS A 63 6.57 7.11 19.59
N ASP A 64 6.44 7.00 18.29
CA ASP A 64 5.50 7.76 17.46
C ASP A 64 4.79 6.82 16.48
N PRO A 65 3.62 6.27 16.87
CA PRO A 65 2.88 5.35 16.00
C PRO A 65 2.41 5.98 14.68
N LEU A 66 2.20 7.30 14.64
CA LEU A 66 1.71 7.98 13.45
C LEU A 66 2.76 8.05 12.34
N ILE A 67 4.04 8.04 12.69
CA ILE A 67 5.11 8.05 11.69
C ILE A 67 5.06 6.81 10.77
N ALA A 68 4.56 5.69 11.29
CA ALA A 68 4.45 4.45 10.53
C ALA A 68 3.37 4.49 9.44
N GLU A 69 2.48 5.48 9.48
CA GLU A 69 1.46 5.68 8.44
C GLU A 69 2.04 6.22 7.14
N ASP A 70 3.13 7.01 7.21
CA ASP A 70 3.93 7.43 6.06
C ASP A 70 5.20 6.57 5.96
N VAL A 71 5.17 5.55 5.12
CA VAL A 71 6.27 4.58 4.99
C VAL A 71 7.57 5.21 4.49
N ILE A 72 7.50 6.33 3.78
CA ILE A 72 8.67 7.09 3.29
C ILE A 72 9.23 7.96 4.42
N ALA A 73 8.41 8.77 5.06
CA ALA A 73 8.83 9.60 6.19
C ALA A 73 9.40 8.73 7.33
N TRP A 74 8.75 7.59 7.62
CA TRP A 74 9.24 6.63 8.61
C TRP A 74 10.64 6.10 8.27
N ARG A 75 10.88 5.75 6.99
CA ARG A 75 12.19 5.29 6.53
C ARG A 75 13.26 6.38 6.65
N ILE A 76 12.97 7.59 6.18
CA ILE A 76 13.86 8.74 6.23
C ILE A 76 14.24 9.06 7.67
N GLU A 77 13.26 9.19 8.56
CA GLU A 77 13.49 9.55 9.95
C GLU A 77 14.22 8.44 10.71
N THR A 78 13.90 7.18 10.42
CA THR A 78 14.64 6.04 10.98
C THR A 78 16.12 6.09 10.57
N LEU A 79 16.41 6.29 9.28
CA LEU A 79 17.79 6.35 8.79
C LEU A 79 18.53 7.56 9.35
N ARG A 80 17.89 8.71 9.41
CA ARG A 80 18.47 9.91 10.01
C ARG A 80 18.89 9.67 11.46
N ASN A 81 17.99 9.15 12.28
CA ASN A 81 18.26 8.85 13.68
C ASN A 81 19.36 7.79 13.85
N LEU A 82 19.37 6.76 12.99
CA LEU A 82 20.41 5.74 12.99
C LEU A 82 21.79 6.35 12.71
N LEU A 83 21.91 7.19 11.70
CA LEU A 83 23.17 7.83 11.31
C LEU A 83 23.66 8.80 12.39
N ILE A 84 22.76 9.55 13.03
CA ILE A 84 23.11 10.40 14.18
C ILE A 84 23.65 9.54 15.33
N HIS A 85 22.98 8.41 15.62
CA HIS A 85 23.41 7.48 16.68
C HIS A 85 24.82 6.93 16.42
N HIS A 86 25.19 6.72 15.16
CA HIS A 86 26.54 6.30 14.73
C HIS A 86 27.53 7.46 14.55
N GLY A 87 27.20 8.67 15.01
CA GLY A 87 28.12 9.82 15.03
C GLY A 87 28.44 10.41 13.67
N LYS A 88 27.57 10.19 12.65
CA LYS A 88 27.76 10.75 11.30
C LYS A 88 27.52 12.25 11.29
N SER A 89 28.31 12.96 10.51
CA SER A 89 28.13 14.40 10.28
C SER A 89 26.86 14.71 9.48
N ALA A 90 26.35 15.93 9.56
CA ALA A 90 25.17 16.36 8.79
C ALA A 90 25.33 16.13 7.29
N VAL A 91 26.52 16.39 6.74
CA VAL A 91 26.81 16.18 5.30
C VAL A 91 26.76 14.70 4.92
N GLU A 92 27.31 13.81 5.75
CA GLU A 92 27.24 12.36 5.52
C GLU A 92 25.80 11.85 5.63
N ILE A 93 25.03 12.36 6.59
CA ILE A 93 23.61 12.01 6.78
C ILE A 93 22.82 12.38 5.54
N ASP A 94 22.88 13.63 5.10
CA ASP A 94 22.10 14.11 3.97
C ASP A 94 22.48 13.39 2.67
N ARG A 95 23.79 13.14 2.45
CA ARG A 95 24.26 12.37 1.31
C ARG A 95 23.74 10.92 1.33
N THR A 96 23.88 10.23 2.46
CA THR A 96 23.46 8.84 2.59
C THR A 96 21.96 8.70 2.43
N LEU A 97 21.18 9.62 3.04
CA LEU A 97 19.72 9.67 2.88
C LEU A 97 19.33 9.82 1.41
N ALA A 98 19.90 10.78 0.70
CA ALA A 98 19.57 11.02 -0.70
C ALA A 98 19.80 9.77 -1.56
N LEU A 99 21.00 9.18 -1.48
CA LEU A 99 21.39 8.02 -2.29
C LEU A 99 20.59 6.76 -1.92
N ALA A 100 20.44 6.47 -0.62
CA ALA A 100 19.71 5.27 -0.19
C ALA A 100 18.21 5.35 -0.52
N MET A 101 17.60 6.54 -0.42
CA MET A 101 16.20 6.73 -0.78
C MET A 101 15.98 6.68 -2.29
N GLU A 102 16.92 7.20 -3.10
CA GLU A 102 16.88 7.08 -4.56
C GLU A 102 16.89 5.60 -4.98
N GLU A 103 17.84 4.81 -4.47
CA GLU A 103 17.90 3.36 -4.70
C GLU A 103 16.61 2.65 -4.26
N PHE A 104 16.12 2.94 -3.06
CA PHE A 104 14.89 2.33 -2.58
C PHE A 104 13.70 2.62 -3.48
N ILE A 105 13.50 3.89 -3.86
CA ILE A 105 12.37 4.31 -4.69
C ILE A 105 12.49 3.73 -6.10
N GLU A 106 13.70 3.67 -6.67
CA GLU A 106 13.89 3.07 -7.99
C GLU A 106 13.53 1.59 -7.98
N TRP A 107 14.10 0.81 -7.05
CA TRP A 107 13.82 -0.62 -6.95
C TRP A 107 12.37 -0.92 -6.58
N ARG A 108 11.75 -0.06 -5.79
CA ARG A 108 10.35 -0.18 -5.39
C ARG A 108 9.36 -0.06 -6.57
N HIS A 109 9.80 0.54 -7.69
CA HIS A 109 9.02 0.67 -8.90
C HIS A 109 9.41 -0.34 -10.01
N LYS A 110 10.33 -1.29 -9.75
CA LYS A 110 10.66 -2.39 -10.68
C LYS A 110 9.62 -3.52 -10.56
N ILE A 111 8.38 -3.17 -10.80
CA ILE A 111 7.22 -4.06 -10.69
C ILE A 111 6.83 -4.52 -12.09
N ASP A 112 6.74 -5.83 -12.27
CA ASP A 112 6.13 -6.43 -13.46
C ASP A 112 4.65 -6.66 -13.16
N VAL A 113 3.81 -5.73 -13.65
CA VAL A 113 2.36 -5.81 -13.44
C VAL A 113 1.80 -6.93 -14.32
N PRO A 114 1.08 -7.92 -13.76
CA PRO A 114 0.49 -9.00 -14.52
C PRO A 114 -0.42 -8.49 -15.65
N ALA A 115 -0.30 -9.10 -16.83
CA ALA A 115 -1.14 -8.76 -17.99
C ALA A 115 -2.64 -8.88 -17.67
N GLU A 116 -3.03 -9.82 -16.81
CA GLU A 116 -4.41 -9.97 -16.33
C GLU A 116 -4.89 -8.72 -15.61
N SER A 117 -4.08 -8.14 -14.72
CA SER A 117 -4.44 -6.92 -13.98
C SER A 117 -4.66 -5.73 -14.92
N ILE A 118 -3.77 -5.58 -15.92
CA ILE A 118 -3.89 -4.53 -16.93
C ILE A 118 -5.17 -4.72 -17.76
N GLU A 119 -5.46 -5.94 -18.19
CA GLU A 119 -6.65 -6.25 -19.00
C GLU A 119 -7.95 -6.00 -18.23
N VAL A 120 -8.01 -6.43 -16.95
CA VAL A 120 -9.16 -6.17 -16.08
C VAL A 120 -9.40 -4.67 -15.91
N LEU A 121 -8.35 -3.90 -15.60
CA LEU A 121 -8.47 -2.44 -15.46
C LEU A 121 -8.88 -1.77 -16.78
N ASN A 122 -8.36 -2.24 -17.92
CA ASN A 122 -8.76 -1.75 -19.25
C ASN A 122 -10.25 -1.95 -19.54
N GLN A 123 -10.86 -3.05 -19.08
CA GLN A 123 -12.28 -3.29 -19.25
C GLN A 123 -13.13 -2.50 -18.24
N LEU A 124 -12.71 -2.46 -16.98
CA LEU A 124 -13.46 -1.77 -15.90
C LEU A 124 -13.55 -0.25 -16.11
N LYS A 125 -12.52 0.40 -16.65
CA LYS A 125 -12.51 1.87 -16.86
C LYS A 125 -13.62 2.38 -17.79
N TYR A 126 -14.23 1.53 -18.60
CA TYR A 126 -15.38 1.92 -19.45
C TYR A 126 -16.72 1.89 -18.71
N ARG A 127 -16.76 1.28 -17.51
CA ARG A 127 -17.98 1.08 -16.73
C ARG A 127 -17.95 1.87 -15.43
N TYR A 128 -16.79 2.05 -14.86
CA TYR A 128 -16.58 2.64 -13.53
C TYR A 128 -15.46 3.68 -13.55
N LEU A 129 -15.53 4.64 -12.63
CA LEU A 129 -14.39 5.49 -12.32
C LEU A 129 -13.43 4.70 -11.41
N LEU A 130 -12.12 4.77 -11.71
CA LEU A 130 -11.12 3.98 -11.02
C LEU A 130 -10.24 4.88 -10.15
N SER A 131 -9.92 4.44 -8.95
CA SER A 131 -9.00 5.11 -8.05
C SER A 131 -8.07 4.14 -7.32
N VAL A 132 -6.99 4.66 -6.79
CA VAL A 132 -6.08 3.94 -5.89
C VAL A 132 -6.20 4.50 -4.48
N ILE A 133 -6.24 3.60 -3.49
CA ILE A 133 -6.08 3.91 -2.06
C ILE A 133 -5.09 2.88 -1.50
N THR A 134 -3.83 3.28 -1.27
CA THR A 134 -2.78 2.36 -0.82
C THR A 134 -2.04 2.90 0.41
N ASN A 135 -1.53 2.00 1.25
CA ASN A 135 -0.58 2.34 2.32
C ASN A 135 0.87 2.22 1.85
N GLY A 136 1.08 1.74 0.62
CA GLY A 136 2.39 1.67 0.00
C GLY A 136 2.84 3.01 -0.60
N ASN A 137 4.06 3.04 -1.09
CA ASN A 137 4.67 4.22 -1.70
C ASN A 137 4.78 4.15 -3.23
N VAL A 138 4.19 3.14 -3.85
CA VAL A 138 4.22 2.98 -5.31
C VAL A 138 3.34 4.05 -5.98
N ILE A 139 3.91 4.68 -7.00
CA ILE A 139 3.19 5.60 -7.88
C ILE A 139 2.69 4.79 -9.08
N ALA A 140 1.38 4.60 -9.18
CA ALA A 140 0.76 3.72 -10.17
C ALA A 140 1.21 4.00 -11.62
N THR A 141 1.34 5.27 -12.00
CA THR A 141 1.78 5.66 -13.35
C THR A 141 3.24 5.28 -13.65
N ARG A 142 4.12 5.19 -12.63
CA ARG A 142 5.51 4.75 -12.82
C ARG A 142 5.65 3.25 -13.12
N ILE A 143 4.61 2.48 -12.87
CA ILE A 143 4.55 1.05 -13.15
C ILE A 143 3.57 0.72 -14.30
N GLY A 144 3.21 1.71 -15.11
CA GLY A 144 2.35 1.52 -16.29
C GLY A 144 0.85 1.45 -16.00
N LEU A 145 0.41 1.76 -14.80
CA LEU A 145 -1.01 1.78 -14.42
C LEU A 145 -1.59 3.20 -14.55
N GLU A 146 -1.95 3.59 -15.76
CA GLU A 146 -2.51 4.91 -16.11
C GLU A 146 -4.05 4.97 -16.05
N HIS A 147 -4.70 3.96 -15.47
CA HIS A 147 -6.16 3.77 -15.50
C HIS A 147 -6.88 4.63 -14.45
N PHE A 148 -6.18 5.17 -13.47
CA PHE A 148 -6.74 5.77 -12.28
C PHE A 148 -6.86 7.28 -12.40
N GLN A 149 -8.05 7.83 -12.08
CA GLN A 149 -8.30 9.28 -12.04
C GLN A 149 -7.84 9.91 -10.73
N LEU A 150 -7.72 9.11 -9.67
CA LEU A 150 -7.25 9.54 -8.35
C LEU A 150 -6.33 8.47 -7.76
N SER A 151 -5.24 8.89 -7.14
CA SER A 151 -4.35 8.00 -6.40
C SER A 151 -4.00 8.64 -5.06
N LEU A 152 -4.37 7.99 -3.97
CA LEU A 152 -4.14 8.44 -2.60
C LEU A 152 -3.24 7.44 -1.88
N ARG A 153 -2.20 7.94 -1.18
CA ARG A 153 -1.26 7.18 -0.39
C ARG A 153 -1.37 7.57 1.08
N GLY A 154 -1.45 6.56 1.94
CA GLY A 154 -1.47 6.73 3.38
C GLY A 154 -0.23 7.45 3.91
N GLY A 155 -0.43 8.34 4.88
CA GLY A 155 0.60 9.20 5.44
C GLY A 155 0.88 10.45 4.61
N GLU A 156 0.90 10.33 3.29
CA GLU A 156 1.24 11.44 2.39
C GLU A 156 0.03 12.35 2.11
N GLN A 157 -1.13 11.79 1.73
CA GLN A 157 -2.34 12.54 1.45
C GLN A 157 -3.38 12.49 2.56
N GLY A 158 -3.16 11.70 3.60
CA GLY A 158 -4.06 11.55 4.74
C GLY A 158 -3.69 10.34 5.57
N ARG A 159 -4.49 10.06 6.61
CA ARG A 159 -4.26 8.91 7.49
C ARG A 159 -4.31 7.60 6.70
N ALA A 160 -3.37 6.70 6.99
CA ALA A 160 -3.30 5.39 6.34
C ALA A 160 -4.52 4.51 6.65
N LYS A 161 -4.91 3.60 5.74
CA LYS A 161 -5.91 2.56 6.00
C LYS A 161 -5.47 1.72 7.23
N PRO A 162 -6.34 1.35 8.14
CA PRO A 162 -7.82 1.33 8.05
C PRO A 162 -8.53 2.63 8.42
N HIS A 163 -7.81 3.76 8.63
CA HIS A 163 -8.47 5.02 8.91
C HIS A 163 -9.37 5.45 7.73
N GLN A 164 -10.51 6.05 8.02
CA GLN A 164 -11.54 6.40 7.03
C GLN A 164 -11.13 7.53 6.06
N ASP A 165 -10.05 8.23 6.34
CA ASP A 165 -9.67 9.50 5.71
C ASP A 165 -9.57 9.40 4.18
N LEU A 166 -8.75 8.50 3.65
CA LEU A 166 -8.55 8.35 2.20
C LEU A 166 -9.82 7.90 1.47
N PHE A 167 -10.67 7.09 2.12
CA PHE A 167 -11.96 6.69 1.55
C PHE A 167 -12.91 7.89 1.42
N HIS A 168 -12.97 8.73 2.45
CA HIS A 168 -13.81 9.94 2.42
C HIS A 168 -13.27 11.00 1.45
N GLN A 169 -11.94 11.14 1.33
CA GLN A 169 -11.33 11.99 0.31
C GLN A 169 -11.68 11.50 -1.10
N THR A 170 -11.65 10.19 -1.33
CA THR A 170 -12.09 9.59 -2.60
C THR A 170 -13.56 9.91 -2.89
N ALA A 171 -14.45 9.72 -1.90
CA ALA A 171 -15.87 10.04 -2.03
C ALA A 171 -16.08 11.54 -2.36
N HIS A 172 -15.36 12.41 -1.68
CA HIS A 172 -15.41 13.85 -1.91
C HIS A 172 -14.92 14.26 -3.31
N TYR A 173 -13.78 13.70 -3.74
CA TYR A 173 -13.20 13.99 -5.07
C TYR A 173 -14.16 13.66 -6.20
N PHE A 174 -14.84 12.53 -6.14
CA PHE A 174 -15.79 12.11 -7.18
C PHE A 174 -17.22 12.61 -6.97
N GLY A 175 -17.51 13.32 -5.87
CA GLY A 175 -18.85 13.83 -5.57
C GLY A 175 -19.87 12.70 -5.31
N VAL A 176 -19.46 11.59 -4.69
CA VAL A 176 -20.30 10.43 -4.40
C VAL A 176 -20.42 10.18 -2.90
N LYS A 177 -21.37 9.34 -2.49
CA LYS A 177 -21.43 8.83 -1.12
C LYS A 177 -20.39 7.72 -0.94
N PRO A 178 -19.83 7.52 0.27
CA PRO A 178 -18.94 6.38 0.54
C PRO A 178 -19.55 5.02 0.13
N SER A 179 -20.85 4.81 0.31
CA SER A 179 -21.56 3.59 -0.09
C SER A 179 -21.55 3.32 -1.60
N GLU A 180 -21.23 4.32 -2.43
CA GLU A 180 -21.10 4.19 -3.88
C GLU A 180 -19.67 3.86 -4.32
N ILE A 181 -18.76 3.59 -3.36
CA ILE A 181 -17.39 3.12 -3.59
C ILE A 181 -17.32 1.63 -3.23
N LEU A 182 -16.79 0.84 -4.14
CA LEU A 182 -16.40 -0.54 -3.92
C LEU A 182 -14.87 -0.59 -3.87
N HIS A 183 -14.30 -0.83 -2.68
CA HIS A 183 -12.85 -0.95 -2.48
C HIS A 183 -12.38 -2.38 -2.63
N ILE A 184 -11.34 -2.62 -3.40
CA ILE A 184 -10.75 -3.92 -3.68
C ILE A 184 -9.36 -3.98 -3.03
N GLY A 185 -9.12 -4.96 -2.16
CA GLY A 185 -7.84 -5.18 -1.51
C GLY A 185 -7.69 -6.58 -0.93
N ASP A 186 -6.47 -6.93 -0.58
CA ASP A 186 -6.10 -8.26 -0.05
C ASP A 186 -6.14 -8.33 1.48
N ASN A 187 -5.99 -7.19 2.16
CA ASN A 187 -5.82 -7.14 3.60
C ASN A 187 -7.15 -6.94 4.34
N LEU A 188 -7.48 -7.89 5.23
CA LEU A 188 -8.75 -7.88 5.97
C LEU A 188 -8.89 -6.70 6.94
N THR A 189 -7.78 -6.16 7.44
CA THR A 189 -7.79 -5.02 8.38
C THR A 189 -7.76 -3.69 7.64
N THR A 190 -6.75 -3.48 6.79
CA THR A 190 -6.58 -2.17 6.14
C THR A 190 -7.62 -1.92 5.07
N ASP A 191 -7.92 -2.91 4.22
CA ASP A 191 -8.81 -2.73 3.09
C ASP A 191 -10.25 -3.04 3.46
N VAL A 192 -10.51 -4.26 3.94
CA VAL A 192 -11.90 -4.69 4.19
C VAL A 192 -12.51 -3.94 5.36
N GLN A 193 -11.88 -4.00 6.54
CA GLN A 193 -12.38 -3.30 7.72
C GLN A 193 -12.38 -1.79 7.51
N GLY A 194 -11.28 -1.23 6.96
CA GLY A 194 -11.17 0.21 6.70
C GLY A 194 -12.28 0.72 5.79
N ALA A 195 -12.51 0.06 4.64
CA ALA A 195 -13.57 0.45 3.71
C ALA A 195 -14.97 0.34 4.33
N ILE A 196 -15.28 -0.78 5.01
CA ILE A 196 -16.60 -0.98 5.63
C ILE A 196 -16.84 0.04 6.75
N GLN A 197 -15.85 0.34 7.59
CA GLN A 197 -15.97 1.33 8.66
C GLN A 197 -16.09 2.77 8.12
N ALA A 198 -15.51 3.04 6.95
CA ALA A 198 -15.69 4.31 6.25
C ALA A 198 -17.07 4.44 5.55
N GLY A 199 -17.92 3.41 5.61
CA GLY A 199 -19.22 3.37 4.95
C GLY A 199 -19.16 2.95 3.48
N CYS A 200 -18.01 2.49 2.99
CA CYS A 200 -17.82 1.92 1.66
C CYS A 200 -18.21 0.44 1.62
N GLN A 201 -18.21 -0.13 0.42
CA GLN A 201 -18.30 -1.56 0.20
C GLN A 201 -16.90 -2.12 -0.03
N ALA A 202 -16.66 -3.39 0.31
CA ALA A 202 -15.35 -4.00 0.20
C ALA A 202 -15.37 -5.34 -0.54
N VAL A 203 -14.45 -5.51 -1.46
CA VAL A 203 -14.07 -6.79 -2.06
C VAL A 203 -12.79 -7.26 -1.41
N TRP A 204 -12.83 -8.42 -0.82
CA TRP A 204 -11.61 -9.09 -0.39
C TRP A 204 -11.09 -10.00 -1.51
N ILE A 205 -9.89 -9.72 -2.03
CA ILE A 205 -9.21 -10.63 -2.93
C ILE A 205 -8.41 -11.64 -2.12
N ASN A 206 -8.85 -12.89 -2.13
CA ASN A 206 -8.27 -13.98 -1.33
C ASN A 206 -7.34 -14.84 -2.20
N LEU A 207 -6.11 -14.39 -2.38
CA LEU A 207 -5.09 -15.13 -3.14
C LEU A 207 -4.58 -16.36 -2.38
N SER A 208 -4.79 -16.44 -1.06
CA SER A 208 -4.33 -17.56 -0.23
C SER A 208 -5.22 -18.81 -0.35
N GLY A 209 -6.46 -18.66 -0.80
CA GLY A 209 -7.48 -19.72 -0.82
C GLY A 209 -7.93 -20.21 0.57
N LYS A 210 -7.48 -19.56 1.64
CA LYS A 210 -7.85 -19.92 3.02
C LYS A 210 -9.26 -19.44 3.35
N ASN A 211 -9.94 -20.16 4.23
CA ASN A 211 -11.26 -19.72 4.71
C ASN A 211 -11.12 -18.43 5.55
N LEU A 212 -12.05 -17.49 5.37
CA LEU A 212 -12.09 -16.23 6.13
C LEU A 212 -12.02 -16.46 7.66
N ASN A 213 -12.68 -17.51 8.17
CA ASN A 213 -12.67 -17.84 9.58
C ASN A 213 -11.29 -18.28 10.12
N SER A 214 -10.31 -18.55 9.25
CA SER A 214 -8.94 -18.86 9.68
C SER A 214 -8.08 -17.61 9.96
N PHE A 215 -8.61 -16.42 9.68
CA PHE A 215 -7.93 -15.16 9.91
C PHE A 215 -8.41 -14.52 11.21
N THR A 216 -7.56 -14.47 12.23
CA THR A 216 -7.88 -13.90 13.55
C THR A 216 -8.11 -12.40 13.53
N GLU A 217 -7.53 -11.70 12.55
CA GLU A 217 -7.68 -10.28 12.30
C GLU A 217 -8.99 -9.90 11.61
N ALA A 218 -9.73 -10.87 11.08
CA ALA A 218 -11.01 -10.63 10.39
C ALA A 218 -12.10 -10.25 11.40
N SER A 219 -12.24 -8.97 11.68
CA SER A 219 -13.26 -8.42 12.60
C SER A 219 -14.55 -8.00 11.90
N VAL A 220 -14.51 -7.83 10.56
CA VAL A 220 -15.61 -7.35 9.74
C VAL A 220 -15.70 -8.18 8.47
N LEU A 221 -16.91 -8.61 8.08
CA LEU A 221 -17.11 -9.33 6.83
C LEU A 221 -16.99 -8.38 5.62
N PRO A 222 -16.33 -8.79 4.53
CA PRO A 222 -16.36 -8.05 3.27
C PRO A 222 -17.78 -8.05 2.67
N THR A 223 -18.01 -7.21 1.67
CA THR A 223 -19.24 -7.29 0.84
C THR A 223 -19.19 -8.58 0.02
N LEU A 224 -18.05 -8.84 -0.62
CA LEU A 224 -17.81 -10.08 -1.35
C LEU A 224 -16.33 -10.47 -1.33
N GLU A 225 -16.09 -11.74 -1.60
CA GLU A 225 -14.76 -12.35 -1.76
C GLU A 225 -14.61 -12.83 -3.20
N ILE A 226 -13.43 -12.59 -3.75
CA ILE A 226 -12.98 -13.10 -5.05
C ILE A 226 -11.63 -13.78 -4.89
N ASN A 227 -11.27 -14.67 -5.82
CA ASN A 227 -9.97 -15.30 -5.87
C ASN A 227 -9.13 -14.84 -7.08
N HIS A 228 -9.77 -14.20 -8.07
CA HIS A 228 -9.16 -13.68 -9.27
C HIS A 228 -9.75 -12.31 -9.61
N LEU A 229 -8.92 -11.39 -10.09
CA LEU A 229 -9.38 -10.04 -10.49
C LEU A 229 -10.42 -10.08 -11.62
N THR A 230 -10.33 -11.07 -12.51
CA THR A 230 -11.29 -11.26 -13.62
C THR A 230 -12.73 -11.44 -13.17
N GLU A 231 -12.95 -11.89 -11.91
CA GLU A 231 -14.31 -12.00 -11.36
C GLU A 231 -15.01 -10.64 -11.24
N LEU A 232 -14.24 -9.54 -11.10
CA LEU A 232 -14.78 -8.17 -11.07
C LEU A 232 -15.50 -7.79 -12.36
N LEU A 233 -15.18 -8.42 -13.50
CA LEU A 233 -15.80 -8.13 -14.79
C LEU A 233 -17.26 -8.56 -14.85
N THR A 234 -17.70 -9.40 -13.93
CA THR A 234 -19.08 -9.91 -13.84
C THR A 234 -20.00 -9.03 -12.98
N LEU A 235 -19.45 -8.01 -12.31
CA LEU A 235 -20.19 -7.00 -11.57
C LEU A 235 -20.70 -5.91 -12.50
#